data_489557d0bb025f8124cc7d98f59e087c
#
_entry.id   489557d0bb025f8124cc7d98f59e087c
#
_cell.length_a   1.000
_cell.length_b   1.000
_cell.length_c   1.000
_cell.angle_alpha   90.00
_cell.angle_beta   90.00
_cell.angle_gamma   90.00
#
_symmetry.space_group_name_H-M   'P 1'
#
loop_
_entity.id
_entity.type
_entity.pdbx_description
1 polymer ?
#
loop_
_entity_poly.entity_id
_entity_poly.type
_entity_poly.pdbx_seq_one_letter_code
_entity_poly.pdbx_strand_id
1 'polypeptide(L)'
;MDGVILDHTETKLLLAKKFGLKITEKETPSEIIRNLMPRPVYLKFQIALNDNPKFKYLAPPMPGVKTILARIIKSGVPYFLISRRKKAVSAIKILKHHGLWPKYFNKNNAFFVKTLEDKNIKAVELGVTHYFDDEPRVLEKLVDVKYKLLFDSVDVFKNSGYARVKSWKEVAKLI
;
A
#
# COMPACT_ATOMS: atom_id res chain seq x y z
N MET A 1 0.12 -1.98 1.97
CA MET A 1 -0.57 -1.13 2.97
C MET A 1 -0.66 0.30 2.44
N ASP A 2 0.46 0.94 2.26
CA ASP A 2 0.53 2.28 1.70
C ASP A 2 0.16 2.20 0.21
N GLY A 3 -0.57 3.17 -0.31
CA GLY A 3 -1.04 3.18 -1.70
C GLY A 3 -2.20 2.24 -2.05
N VAL A 4 -2.53 1.27 -1.18
CA VAL A 4 -3.65 0.33 -1.38
C VAL A 4 -4.71 0.48 -0.28
N ILE A 5 -4.29 0.49 0.99
CA ILE A 5 -5.18 0.64 2.15
C ILE A 5 -5.25 2.10 2.59
N LEU A 6 -4.11 2.81 2.54
CA LEU A 6 -3.97 4.21 2.93
C LEU A 6 -3.61 5.06 1.71
N ASP A 7 -4.30 6.18 1.56
CA ASP A 7 -4.06 7.16 0.52
C ASP A 7 -3.01 8.18 0.98
N HIS A 8 -1.82 8.07 0.42
CA HIS A 8 -0.71 8.97 0.72
C HIS A 8 -0.58 10.14 -0.26
N THR A 9 -1.49 10.31 -1.21
CA THR A 9 -1.39 11.31 -2.28
C THR A 9 -1.18 12.71 -1.71
N GLU A 10 -2.13 13.23 -0.93
CA GLU A 10 -2.03 14.56 -0.31
C GLU A 10 -0.83 14.67 0.63
N THR A 11 -0.58 13.64 1.43
CA THR A 11 0.56 13.65 2.36
C THR A 11 1.89 13.76 1.62
N LYS A 12 2.04 13.07 0.49
CA LYS A 12 3.24 13.13 -0.35
C LYS A 12 3.38 14.50 -1.02
N LEU A 13 2.29 15.11 -1.50
CA LEU A 13 2.29 16.48 -2.06
C LEU A 13 2.78 17.49 -1.03
N LEU A 14 2.20 17.47 0.17
CA LEU A 14 2.60 18.34 1.28
C LEU A 14 4.07 18.15 1.69
N LEU A 15 4.51 16.90 1.76
CA LEU A 15 5.87 16.56 2.15
C LEU A 15 6.87 16.94 1.05
N ALA A 16 6.56 16.70 -0.22
CA ALA A 16 7.40 17.08 -1.36
C ALA A 16 7.69 18.58 -1.37
N LYS A 17 6.66 19.41 -1.12
CA LYS A 17 6.82 20.86 -0.98
C LYS A 17 7.84 21.24 0.11
N LYS A 18 7.86 20.51 1.25
CA LYS A 18 8.85 20.74 2.32
C LYS A 18 10.27 20.30 1.94
N PHE A 19 10.40 19.39 0.99
CA PHE A 19 11.68 18.98 0.41
C PHE A 19 12.10 19.82 -0.80
N GLY A 20 11.39 20.94 -1.07
CA GLY A 20 11.68 21.83 -2.19
C GLY A 20 11.24 21.29 -3.55
N LEU A 21 10.39 20.26 -3.58
CA LEU A 21 9.89 19.65 -4.81
C LEU A 21 8.45 20.11 -5.09
N LYS A 22 8.19 20.47 -6.33
CA LYS A 22 6.85 20.73 -6.86
C LYS A 22 6.44 19.54 -7.73
N ILE A 23 5.54 18.71 -7.24
CA ILE A 23 5.04 17.53 -7.92
C ILE A 23 3.52 17.56 -8.06
N THR A 24 3.00 16.79 -9.00
CA THR A 24 1.56 16.56 -9.23
C THR A 24 1.11 15.26 -8.56
N GLU A 25 -0.20 15.00 -8.47
CA GLU A 25 -0.75 13.73 -7.98
C GLU A 25 -0.19 12.52 -8.75
N LYS A 26 -0.03 12.65 -10.07
CA LYS A 26 0.52 11.59 -10.94
C LYS A 26 1.97 11.23 -10.64
N GLU A 27 2.67 12.09 -9.93
CA GLU A 27 4.07 11.86 -9.53
C GLU A 27 4.19 11.34 -8.09
N THR A 28 3.08 11.17 -7.36
CA THR A 28 3.08 10.66 -5.98
C THR A 28 3.33 9.16 -5.85
N PRO A 29 3.07 8.26 -6.83
CA PRO A 29 3.42 6.85 -6.68
C PRO A 29 4.89 6.65 -6.31
N SER A 30 5.15 5.70 -5.40
CA SER A 30 6.51 5.48 -4.87
C SER A 30 7.52 5.12 -5.94
N GLU A 31 7.07 4.47 -7.01
CA GLU A 31 7.88 4.13 -8.20
C GLU A 31 8.34 5.38 -8.96
N ILE A 32 7.53 6.42 -9.00
CA ILE A 32 7.82 7.67 -9.71
C ILE A 32 8.58 8.64 -8.83
N ILE A 33 8.05 8.96 -7.65
CA ILE A 33 8.62 10.00 -6.78
C ILE A 33 10.07 9.70 -6.35
N ARG A 34 10.47 8.42 -6.27
CA ARG A 34 11.86 8.05 -5.94
C ARG A 34 12.88 8.51 -6.97
N ASN A 35 12.45 8.70 -8.22
CA ASN A 35 13.30 9.12 -9.33
C ASN A 35 13.37 10.65 -9.48
N LEU A 36 12.53 11.38 -8.73
CA LEU A 36 12.50 12.85 -8.73
C LEU A 36 13.46 13.48 -7.72
N MET A 37 14.17 12.67 -6.95
CA MET A 37 15.12 13.14 -5.95
C MET A 37 16.30 12.18 -5.78
N PRO A 38 17.48 12.66 -5.35
CA PRO A 38 18.62 11.81 -5.02
C PRO A 38 18.24 10.78 -3.93
N ARG A 39 18.78 9.56 -4.02
CA ARG A 39 18.49 8.47 -3.09
C ARG A 39 18.59 8.84 -1.61
N PRO A 40 19.62 9.59 -1.14
CA PRO A 40 19.68 9.99 0.28
C PRO A 40 18.52 10.90 0.70
N VAL A 41 18.06 11.78 -0.20
CA VAL A 41 16.91 12.67 0.02
C VAL A 41 15.61 11.83 0.07
N TYR A 42 15.46 10.89 -0.85
CA TYR A 42 14.30 9.98 -0.85
C TYR A 42 14.21 9.14 0.43
N LEU A 43 15.33 8.67 0.98
CA LEU A 43 15.33 7.95 2.25
C LEU A 43 14.84 8.83 3.42
N LYS A 44 15.29 10.10 3.48
CA LYS A 44 14.79 11.09 4.47
C LYS A 44 13.30 11.36 4.27
N PHE A 45 12.86 11.49 3.02
CA PHE A 45 11.44 11.65 2.66
C PHE A 45 10.60 10.46 3.15
N GLN A 46 11.03 9.23 2.92
CA GLN A 46 10.34 8.03 3.40
C GLN A 46 10.26 7.96 4.93
N ILE A 47 11.34 8.32 5.64
CA ILE A 47 11.35 8.38 7.11
C ILE A 47 10.36 9.44 7.59
N ALA A 48 10.34 10.62 6.97
CA ALA A 48 9.41 11.67 7.31
C ALA A 48 7.95 11.24 7.08
N LEU A 49 7.66 10.58 5.95
CA LEU A 49 6.34 10.08 5.61
C LEU A 49 5.83 9.04 6.61
N ASN A 50 6.70 8.11 7.02
CA ASN A 50 6.30 6.91 7.74
C ASN A 50 6.41 7.03 9.27
N ASP A 51 7.35 7.81 9.76
CA ASP A 51 7.71 7.84 11.19
C ASP A 51 7.47 9.20 11.84
N ASN A 52 7.44 10.31 11.08
CA ASN A 52 7.21 11.63 11.65
C ASN A 52 5.75 11.77 12.13
N PRO A 53 5.50 12.13 13.39
CA PRO A 53 4.15 12.28 13.95
C PRO A 53 3.26 13.24 13.17
N LYS A 54 3.83 14.27 12.52
CA LYS A 54 3.09 15.24 11.73
C LYS A 54 2.53 14.70 10.42
N PHE A 55 3.10 13.61 9.88
CA PHE A 55 2.74 13.08 8.55
C PHE A 55 2.15 11.69 8.59
N LYS A 56 2.64 10.81 9.48
CA LYS A 56 2.28 9.39 9.48
C LYS A 56 0.79 9.09 9.67
N TYR A 57 0.03 10.03 10.22
CA TYR A 57 -1.41 9.88 10.45
C TYR A 57 -2.28 10.65 9.45
N LEU A 58 -1.67 11.44 8.55
CA LEU A 58 -2.42 12.26 7.60
C LEU A 58 -3.03 11.45 6.45
N ALA A 59 -2.41 10.32 6.08
CA ALA A 59 -2.90 9.49 4.99
C ALA A 59 -4.21 8.78 5.39
N PRO A 60 -5.38 9.18 4.86
CA PRO A 60 -6.65 8.55 5.20
C PRO A 60 -6.73 7.14 4.61
N PRO A 61 -7.66 6.30 5.07
CA PRO A 61 -8.02 5.08 4.38
C PRO A 61 -8.48 5.38 2.95
N MET A 62 -8.05 4.56 1.99
CA MET A 62 -8.52 4.66 0.60
C MET A 62 -10.05 4.65 0.54
N PRO A 63 -10.66 5.47 -0.35
CA PRO A 63 -12.12 5.49 -0.51
C PRO A 63 -12.68 4.08 -0.76
N GLY A 64 -13.68 3.69 0.02
CA GLY A 64 -14.35 2.40 -0.08
C GLY A 64 -13.65 1.22 0.59
N VAL A 65 -12.39 1.35 1.04
CA VAL A 65 -11.65 0.22 1.63
C VAL A 65 -12.37 -0.44 2.80
N LYS A 66 -12.90 0.34 3.75
CA LYS A 66 -13.62 -0.21 4.92
C LYS A 66 -14.90 -0.94 4.52
N THR A 67 -15.64 -0.40 3.55
CA THR A 67 -16.88 -1.01 3.04
C THR A 67 -16.58 -2.35 2.38
N ILE A 68 -15.54 -2.41 1.55
CA ILE A 68 -15.20 -3.65 0.83
C ILE A 68 -14.59 -4.68 1.78
N LEU A 69 -13.72 -4.27 2.72
CA LEU A 69 -13.22 -5.19 3.76
C LEU A 69 -14.35 -5.76 4.62
N ALA A 70 -15.35 -4.96 4.98
CA ALA A 70 -16.52 -5.46 5.70
C ALA A 70 -17.31 -6.49 4.88
N ARG A 71 -17.44 -6.29 3.56
CA ARG A 71 -18.05 -7.25 2.64
C ARG A 71 -17.25 -8.55 2.54
N ILE A 72 -15.92 -8.47 2.42
CA ILE A 72 -15.02 -9.63 2.41
C ILE A 72 -15.18 -10.46 3.70
N ILE A 73 -15.19 -9.79 4.85
CA ILE A 73 -15.42 -10.46 6.14
C ILE A 73 -16.76 -11.20 6.15
N LYS A 74 -17.83 -10.54 5.68
CA LYS A 74 -19.17 -11.14 5.64
C LYS A 74 -19.26 -12.34 4.68
N SER A 75 -18.49 -12.32 3.58
CA SER A 75 -18.45 -13.45 2.62
C SER A 75 -17.55 -14.61 3.06
N GLY A 76 -16.80 -14.46 4.16
CA GLY A 76 -15.90 -15.51 4.66
C GLY A 76 -14.65 -15.72 3.80
N VAL A 77 -14.39 -14.86 2.81
CA VAL A 77 -13.18 -14.94 1.97
C VAL A 77 -11.94 -14.59 2.80
N PRO A 78 -10.92 -15.47 2.88
CA PRO A 78 -9.68 -15.15 3.56
C PRO A 78 -8.98 -13.96 2.90
N TYR A 79 -8.48 -13.02 3.72
CA TYR A 79 -7.70 -11.88 3.23
C TYR A 79 -6.59 -11.52 4.20
N PHE A 80 -5.50 -10.98 3.67
CA PHE A 80 -4.29 -10.72 4.41
C PHE A 80 -3.69 -9.36 4.04
N LEU A 81 -3.11 -8.69 5.02
CA LEU A 81 -2.23 -7.56 4.83
C LEU A 81 -0.78 -8.04 4.95
N ILE A 82 -0.03 -8.03 3.85
CA ILE A 82 1.41 -8.33 3.85
C ILE A 82 2.15 -7.04 3.49
N SER A 83 2.83 -6.45 4.46
CA SER A 83 3.43 -5.12 4.30
C SER A 83 4.92 -5.14 4.65
N ARG A 84 5.73 -4.53 3.76
CA ARG A 84 7.15 -4.32 4.00
C ARG A 84 7.38 -3.07 4.84
N ARG A 85 7.01 -3.11 6.12
CA ARG A 85 7.30 -2.04 7.08
C ARG A 85 8.27 -2.51 8.15
N LYS A 86 9.44 -1.85 8.24
CA LYS A 86 10.49 -2.19 9.22
C LYS A 86 10.00 -2.10 10.68
N LYS A 87 9.06 -1.19 10.95
CA LYS A 87 8.50 -0.96 12.29
C LYS A 87 7.03 -1.37 12.32
N ALA A 88 6.76 -2.65 12.55
CA ALA A 88 5.40 -3.20 12.68
C ALA A 88 4.54 -2.41 13.67
N VAL A 89 5.12 -2.04 14.83
CA VAL A 89 4.42 -1.25 15.85
C VAL A 89 3.92 0.09 15.31
N SER A 90 4.72 0.78 14.46
CA SER A 90 4.30 2.04 13.84
C SER A 90 3.14 1.82 12.86
N ALA A 91 3.21 0.76 12.06
CA ALA A 91 2.13 0.39 11.14
C ALA A 91 0.82 0.09 11.88
N ILE A 92 0.88 -0.69 12.97
CA ILE A 92 -0.28 -1.02 13.79
C ILE A 92 -0.88 0.25 14.43
N LYS A 93 -0.05 1.19 14.90
CA LYS A 93 -0.54 2.47 15.45
C LYS A 93 -1.31 3.28 14.40
N ILE A 94 -0.84 3.30 13.16
CA ILE A 94 -1.53 3.97 12.05
C ILE A 94 -2.86 3.27 11.73
N LEU A 95 -2.87 1.95 11.65
CA LEU A 95 -4.11 1.18 11.43
C LEU A 95 -5.13 1.39 12.56
N LYS A 96 -4.66 1.48 13.83
CA LYS A 96 -5.51 1.81 14.99
C LYS A 96 -6.11 3.21 14.87
N HIS A 97 -5.28 4.21 14.53
CA HIS A 97 -5.70 5.59 14.36
C HIS A 97 -6.86 5.72 13.36
N HIS A 98 -6.81 4.96 12.28
CA HIS A 98 -7.85 4.97 11.24
C HIS A 98 -9.00 3.97 11.49
N GLY A 99 -9.06 3.31 12.64
CA GLY A 99 -10.11 2.33 12.98
C GLY A 99 -10.08 1.08 12.08
N LEU A 100 -8.88 0.75 11.56
CA LEU A 100 -8.66 -0.45 10.75
C LEU A 100 -8.19 -1.64 11.61
N TRP A 101 -7.60 -1.38 12.75
CA TRP A 101 -7.16 -2.37 13.72
C TRP A 101 -7.96 -2.25 15.02
N PRO A 102 -8.46 -3.35 15.63
CA PRO A 102 -8.36 -4.76 15.22
C PRO A 102 -9.49 -5.21 14.28
N LYS A 103 -10.40 -4.32 13.88
CA LYS A 103 -11.68 -4.65 13.22
C LYS A 103 -11.48 -5.35 11.86
N TYR A 104 -10.58 -4.84 11.04
CA TYR A 104 -10.32 -5.37 9.69
C TYR A 104 -8.99 -6.11 9.63
N PHE A 105 -7.97 -5.59 10.31
CA PHE A 105 -6.63 -6.18 10.39
C PHE A 105 -6.27 -6.43 11.85
N ASN A 106 -5.72 -7.62 12.13
CA ASN A 106 -5.30 -8.03 13.46
C ASN A 106 -4.08 -8.96 13.38
N LYS A 107 -3.64 -9.53 14.50
CA LYS A 107 -2.48 -10.42 14.56
C LYS A 107 -2.57 -11.68 13.69
N ASN A 108 -3.78 -12.08 13.28
CA ASN A 108 -3.99 -13.31 12.53
C ASN A 108 -3.99 -13.07 11.01
N ASN A 109 -4.21 -11.82 10.53
CA ASN A 109 -4.28 -11.51 9.11
C ASN A 109 -3.43 -10.32 8.66
N ALA A 110 -2.54 -9.79 9.53
CA ALA A 110 -1.62 -8.72 9.18
C ALA A 110 -0.17 -9.13 9.48
N PHE A 111 0.65 -9.17 8.44
CA PHE A 111 2.03 -9.63 8.47
C PHE A 111 2.98 -8.53 8.00
N PHE A 112 4.05 -8.33 8.77
CA PHE A 112 5.06 -7.32 8.48
C PHE A 112 6.39 -8.01 8.17
N VAL A 113 6.86 -7.83 6.94
CA VAL A 113 8.04 -8.51 6.40
C VAL A 113 9.19 -7.52 6.16
N LYS A 114 10.42 -8.02 5.97
CA LYS A 114 11.61 -7.20 5.84
C LYS A 114 11.98 -6.90 4.39
N THR A 115 11.83 -7.86 3.50
CA THR A 115 12.21 -7.76 2.07
C THR A 115 11.01 -7.92 1.15
N LEU A 116 11.21 -7.72 -0.15
CA LEU A 116 10.18 -7.99 -1.16
C LEU A 116 10.01 -9.50 -1.38
N GLU A 117 11.10 -10.23 -1.29
CA GLU A 117 11.13 -11.69 -1.38
C GLU A 117 10.33 -12.32 -0.23
N ASP A 118 10.44 -11.77 0.99
CA ASP A 118 9.63 -12.21 2.12
C ASP A 118 8.12 -12.01 1.89
N LYS A 119 7.71 -11.04 1.04
CA LYS A 119 6.30 -10.90 0.66
C LYS A 119 5.82 -12.11 -0.15
N ASN A 120 6.64 -12.60 -1.08
CA ASN A 120 6.32 -13.78 -1.88
C ASN A 120 6.25 -15.03 -1.00
N ILE A 121 7.27 -15.26 -0.16
CA ILE A 121 7.29 -16.38 0.78
C ILE A 121 6.04 -16.37 1.66
N LYS A 122 5.69 -15.22 2.25
CA LYS A 122 4.50 -15.10 3.09
C LYS A 122 3.21 -15.28 2.31
N ALA A 123 3.13 -14.82 1.07
CA ALA A 123 1.97 -15.02 0.22
C ALA A 123 1.75 -16.52 -0.10
N VAL A 124 2.82 -17.26 -0.36
CA VAL A 124 2.79 -18.73 -0.58
C VAL A 124 2.34 -19.44 0.69
N GLU A 125 2.94 -19.15 1.85
CA GLU A 125 2.57 -19.75 3.13
C GLU A 125 1.08 -19.58 3.47
N LEU A 126 0.48 -18.46 3.04
CA LEU A 126 -0.92 -18.13 3.29
C LEU A 126 -1.87 -18.59 2.17
N GLY A 127 -1.37 -19.23 1.11
CA GLY A 127 -2.15 -19.66 -0.03
C GLY A 127 -2.77 -18.50 -0.83
N VAL A 128 -2.09 -17.34 -0.89
CA VAL A 128 -2.60 -16.15 -1.57
C VAL A 128 -2.64 -16.37 -3.07
N THR A 129 -3.81 -16.29 -3.66
CA THR A 129 -4.03 -16.42 -5.11
C THR A 129 -4.09 -15.06 -5.82
N HIS A 130 -4.62 -14.03 -5.16
CA HIS A 130 -4.77 -12.67 -5.69
C HIS A 130 -4.00 -11.68 -4.82
N TYR A 131 -3.16 -10.85 -5.42
CA TYR A 131 -2.36 -9.88 -4.70
C TYR A 131 -2.51 -8.48 -5.32
N PHE A 132 -2.77 -7.48 -4.48
CA PHE A 132 -2.87 -6.08 -4.86
C PHE A 132 -1.69 -5.31 -4.29
N ASP A 133 -0.95 -4.60 -5.14
CA ASP A 133 0.12 -3.69 -4.70
C ASP A 133 0.15 -2.46 -5.61
N ASP A 134 0.61 -1.32 -5.10
CA ASP A 134 0.73 -0.06 -5.85
C ASP A 134 2.10 0.10 -6.55
N GLU A 135 3.00 -0.86 -6.35
CA GLU A 135 4.34 -0.84 -6.94
C GLU A 135 4.54 -2.01 -7.91
N PRO A 136 4.74 -1.78 -9.24
CA PRO A 136 5.02 -2.84 -10.22
C PRO A 136 6.17 -3.76 -9.81
N ARG A 137 7.26 -3.21 -9.28
CA ARG A 137 8.43 -3.98 -8.82
C ARG A 137 8.12 -4.93 -7.65
N VAL A 138 7.06 -4.67 -6.88
CA VAL A 138 6.61 -5.62 -5.84
C VAL A 138 5.92 -6.80 -6.50
N LEU A 139 5.04 -6.55 -7.46
CA LEU A 139 4.32 -7.57 -8.21
C LEU A 139 5.28 -8.46 -9.03
N GLU A 140 6.39 -7.89 -9.52
CA GLU A 140 7.46 -8.62 -10.20
C GLU A 140 8.10 -9.69 -9.29
N LYS A 141 8.27 -9.40 -8.00
CA LYS A 141 8.85 -10.32 -7.01
C LYS A 141 7.89 -11.37 -6.47
N LEU A 142 6.60 -11.25 -6.75
CA LEU A 142 5.58 -12.22 -6.34
C LEU A 142 5.46 -13.36 -7.39
N VAL A 143 6.54 -14.10 -7.60
CA VAL A 143 6.64 -15.10 -8.69
C VAL A 143 5.65 -16.23 -8.56
N ASP A 144 5.28 -16.62 -7.35
CA ASP A 144 4.40 -17.74 -7.05
C ASP A 144 2.92 -17.34 -6.90
N VAL A 145 2.60 -16.05 -7.00
CA VAL A 145 1.22 -15.56 -6.93
C VAL A 145 0.58 -15.55 -8.32
N LYS A 146 -0.54 -16.24 -8.46
CA LYS A 146 -1.20 -16.44 -9.77
C LYS A 146 -1.77 -15.15 -10.36
N TYR A 147 -2.53 -14.38 -9.58
CA TYR A 147 -3.18 -13.15 -10.02
C TYR A 147 -2.58 -11.93 -9.33
N LYS A 148 -1.82 -11.17 -10.09
CA LYS A 148 -1.14 -9.94 -9.65
C LYS A 148 -1.84 -8.73 -10.22
N LEU A 149 -2.37 -7.86 -9.37
CA LEU A 149 -3.15 -6.70 -9.75
C LEU A 149 -2.47 -5.42 -9.26
N LEU A 150 -2.22 -4.50 -10.17
CA LEU A 150 -1.64 -3.21 -9.85
C LEU A 150 -2.75 -2.25 -9.39
N PHE A 151 -2.63 -1.76 -8.15
CA PHE A 151 -3.52 -0.74 -7.62
C PHE A 151 -3.02 0.65 -8.05
N ASP A 152 -3.57 1.18 -9.15
CA ASP A 152 -3.12 2.39 -9.84
C ASP A 152 -4.16 3.51 -9.70
N SER A 153 -4.31 4.05 -8.49
CA SER A 153 -5.35 5.04 -8.17
C SER A 153 -5.23 6.36 -8.95
N VAL A 154 -4.04 6.70 -9.43
CA VAL A 154 -3.77 7.93 -10.18
C VAL A 154 -3.58 7.72 -11.69
N ASP A 155 -3.81 6.49 -12.17
CA ASP A 155 -3.83 6.10 -13.60
C ASP A 155 -2.55 6.43 -14.37
N VAL A 156 -1.39 6.07 -13.82
CA VAL A 156 -0.08 6.37 -14.42
C VAL A 156 0.64 5.16 -15.00
N PHE A 157 0.30 3.95 -14.60
CA PHE A 157 1.00 2.73 -15.01
C PHE A 157 0.31 1.98 -16.16
N LYS A 158 -0.13 2.70 -17.20
CA LYS A 158 -0.90 2.12 -18.32
C LYS A 158 -0.19 0.97 -19.04
N ASN A 159 1.13 1.02 -19.10
CA ASN A 159 1.98 0.06 -19.82
C ASN A 159 2.74 -0.90 -18.89
N SER A 160 2.24 -1.14 -17.67
CA SER A 160 2.94 -1.96 -16.67
C SER A 160 2.95 -3.46 -16.94
N GLY A 161 2.14 -3.94 -17.88
CA GLY A 161 1.96 -5.38 -18.14
C GLY A 161 1.07 -6.11 -17.12
N TYR A 162 0.58 -5.42 -16.08
CA TYR A 162 -0.32 -5.99 -15.07
C TYR A 162 -1.78 -5.58 -15.30
N ALA A 163 -2.71 -6.46 -14.93
CA ALA A 163 -4.10 -6.06 -14.77
C ALA A 163 -4.18 -4.97 -13.68
N ARG A 164 -4.92 -3.89 -13.95
CA ARG A 164 -4.99 -2.73 -13.07
C ARG A 164 -6.36 -2.57 -12.46
N VAL A 165 -6.37 -2.10 -11.21
CA VAL A 165 -7.56 -1.59 -10.51
C VAL A 165 -7.25 -0.18 -9.99
N LYS A 166 -8.20 0.73 -10.14
CA LYS A 166 -8.03 2.14 -9.77
C LYS A 166 -8.70 2.51 -8.44
N SER A 167 -9.49 1.60 -7.90
CA SER A 167 -10.29 1.85 -6.70
C SER A 167 -10.72 0.57 -6.03
N TRP A 168 -11.09 0.65 -4.75
CA TRP A 168 -11.70 -0.45 -4.02
C TRP A 168 -13.07 -0.86 -4.60
N LYS A 169 -13.76 0.05 -5.32
CA LYS A 169 -14.98 -0.31 -6.07
C LYS A 169 -14.68 -1.30 -7.21
N GLU A 170 -13.53 -1.17 -7.87
CA GLU A 170 -13.11 -2.12 -8.90
C GLU A 170 -12.64 -3.44 -8.27
N VAL A 171 -11.89 -3.39 -7.15
CA VAL A 171 -11.55 -4.60 -6.39
C VAL A 171 -12.80 -5.40 -6.02
N ALA A 172 -13.88 -4.74 -5.64
CA ALA A 172 -15.15 -5.39 -5.27
C ALA A 172 -15.83 -6.20 -6.40
N LYS A 173 -15.42 -6.01 -7.66
CA LYS A 173 -15.91 -6.79 -8.80
C LYS A 173 -15.16 -8.10 -9.00
N LEU A 174 -14.04 -8.28 -8.28
CA LEU A 174 -13.15 -9.42 -8.40
C LEU A 174 -13.29 -10.43 -7.26
N ILE A 175 -14.13 -10.12 -6.26
CA ILE A 175 -14.34 -10.89 -5.02
C ILE A 175 -15.81 -11.20 -4.78
#